data_86fabd5354b0debdeef75ed193c6e17b
#
_entry.id   86fabd5354b0debdeef75ed193c6e17b
#
_cell.length_a   1.000
_cell.length_b   1.000
_cell.length_c   1.000
_cell.angle_alpha   90.00
_cell.angle_beta   90.00
_cell.angle_gamma   90.00
#
_symmetry.space_group_name_H-M   'P 1'
#
loop_
_entity.id
_entity.type
_entity.pdbx_description
1 polymer ?
#
loop_
_entity_poly.entity_id
_entity_poly.type
_entity_poly.pdbx_seq_one_letter_code
_entity_poly.pdbx_strand_id
1 'polypeptide(L)'
;MCIRDSLQPRAYINAVQLFVGLGLVYGTIFIAGPTIVAPAINLNVPIDAPPLLPLLFVTIACGAISGFHGLVGSGTTSKQLDRETDARFVGYLGSTGEGALALAAIIATTAGFASFEEWRAIYTNFESGGLTAFIQGGATIVSDGSGLTHNTAATLLTVMAVLFAGTTMDTAVRLQRYVVQEWGTIYRIPVFRNSYFATFVAVGACLALAFGAGGRDLTGGMVLWPIFGTSNQLLASMTLLVISIALVRLGRPARYTLIPMVFVSTVALLSALYQLLVLYQTSQYVLMLVDAAIVISAVFVMLEAFSAFTQRAKPASVA
;
A
#
# COMPACT_ATOMS: atom_id res chain seq x y z
N MET A 1 -15.10 10.40 -18.84
CA MET A 1 -15.80 9.34 -18.10
C MET A 1 -16.29 9.96 -16.81
N CYS A 2 -17.60 9.97 -16.60
CA CYS A 2 -18.18 10.71 -15.48
C CYS A 2 -17.94 9.95 -14.18
N ILE A 3 -17.38 10.61 -13.17
CA ILE A 3 -17.13 10.05 -11.82
C ILE A 3 -18.40 9.39 -11.28
N ARG A 4 -19.56 10.00 -11.55
CA ARG A 4 -20.88 9.57 -11.11
C ARG A 4 -21.32 8.23 -11.71
N ASP A 5 -21.00 7.95 -12.96
CA ASP A 5 -21.64 6.85 -13.71
C ASP A 5 -20.86 5.52 -13.62
N SER A 6 -19.58 5.55 -13.30
CA SER A 6 -18.75 4.34 -13.28
C SER A 6 -17.98 4.10 -11.98
N LEU A 7 -17.56 5.16 -11.29
CA LEU A 7 -16.72 5.06 -10.10
C LEU A 7 -17.51 4.90 -8.82
N GLN A 8 -18.55 5.72 -8.65
CA GLN A 8 -19.37 5.65 -7.45
C GLN A 8 -20.08 4.30 -7.31
N PRO A 9 -20.72 3.73 -8.37
CA PRO A 9 -21.31 2.40 -8.26
C PRO A 9 -20.31 1.32 -7.90
N ARG A 10 -19.12 1.32 -8.50
CA ARG A 10 -18.06 0.34 -8.18
C ARG A 10 -17.56 0.49 -6.76
N ALA A 11 -17.28 1.71 -6.31
CA ALA A 11 -16.84 1.98 -4.95
C ALA A 11 -17.90 1.56 -3.92
N TYR A 12 -19.18 1.79 -4.22
CA TYR A 12 -20.30 1.38 -3.38
C TYR A 12 -20.41 -0.15 -3.29
N ILE A 13 -20.38 -0.86 -4.43
CA ILE A 13 -20.41 -2.33 -4.47
C ILE A 13 -19.24 -2.89 -3.66
N ASN A 14 -18.06 -2.34 -3.84
CA ASN A 14 -16.84 -2.77 -3.13
C ASN A 14 -16.96 -2.55 -1.62
N ALA A 15 -17.54 -1.41 -1.20
CA ALA A 15 -17.76 -1.12 0.22
C ALA A 15 -18.77 -2.10 0.84
N VAL A 16 -19.91 -2.35 0.17
CA VAL A 16 -20.90 -3.34 0.63
C VAL A 16 -20.26 -4.73 0.75
N GLN A 17 -19.52 -5.15 -0.27
CA GLN A 17 -18.84 -6.43 -0.28
C GLN A 17 -17.80 -6.55 0.86
N LEU A 18 -17.07 -5.47 1.16
CA LEU A 18 -16.13 -5.43 2.27
C LEU A 18 -16.83 -5.65 3.61
N PHE A 19 -17.89 -4.88 3.88
CA PHE A 19 -18.63 -5.01 5.13
C PHE A 19 -19.27 -6.39 5.29
N VAL A 20 -19.87 -6.93 4.21
CA VAL A 20 -20.44 -8.29 4.22
C VAL A 20 -19.35 -9.34 4.40
N GLY A 21 -18.24 -9.21 3.66
CA GLY A 21 -17.11 -10.14 3.77
C GLY A 21 -16.45 -10.13 5.15
N LEU A 22 -16.19 -8.94 5.72
CA LEU A 22 -15.67 -8.82 7.08
C LEU A 22 -16.66 -9.38 8.11
N GLY A 23 -17.95 -9.07 7.96
CA GLY A 23 -19.00 -9.62 8.82
C GLY A 23 -19.05 -11.14 8.79
N LEU A 24 -18.92 -11.75 7.60
CA LEU A 24 -18.85 -13.18 7.42
C LEU A 24 -17.59 -13.76 8.11
N VAL A 25 -16.41 -13.21 7.81
CA VAL A 25 -15.13 -13.69 8.38
C VAL A 25 -15.13 -13.58 9.90
N TYR A 26 -15.52 -12.45 10.46
CA TYR A 26 -15.58 -12.29 11.92
C TYR A 26 -16.66 -13.14 12.56
N GLY A 27 -17.84 -13.23 11.95
CA GLY A 27 -18.91 -14.12 12.42
C GLY A 27 -18.45 -15.56 12.51
N THR A 28 -17.76 -16.06 11.48
CA THR A 28 -17.23 -17.42 11.46
C THR A 28 -16.05 -17.61 12.40
N ILE A 29 -15.19 -16.64 12.62
CA ILE A 29 -14.14 -16.68 13.65
C ILE A 29 -14.75 -16.90 15.03
N PHE A 30 -15.83 -16.19 15.39
CA PHE A 30 -16.48 -16.36 16.70
C PHE A 30 -17.21 -17.68 16.83
N ILE A 31 -17.74 -18.25 15.74
CA ILE A 31 -18.46 -19.54 15.75
C ILE A 31 -17.48 -20.70 15.77
N ALA A 32 -16.47 -20.69 14.89
CA ALA A 32 -15.50 -21.76 14.75
C ALA A 32 -14.47 -21.80 15.88
N GLY A 33 -14.14 -20.64 16.48
CA GLY A 33 -13.12 -20.53 17.51
C GLY A 33 -11.75 -21.07 17.09
N PRO A 34 -11.19 -20.64 15.93
CA PRO A 34 -10.00 -21.26 15.37
C PRO A 34 -8.79 -21.06 16.29
N THR A 35 -7.93 -22.09 16.38
CA THR A 35 -6.70 -22.04 17.18
C THR A 35 -5.53 -21.52 16.35
N ILE A 36 -4.73 -20.63 16.92
CA ILE A 36 -3.52 -20.12 16.26
C ILE A 36 -2.46 -21.22 16.26
N VAL A 37 -2.07 -21.69 15.08
CA VAL A 37 -1.04 -22.73 14.88
C VAL A 37 0.34 -22.12 14.56
N ALA A 38 0.37 -20.88 14.08
CA ALA A 38 1.62 -20.17 13.81
C ALA A 38 2.34 -19.82 15.11
N PRO A 39 3.68 -19.91 15.18
CA PRO A 39 4.45 -19.53 16.36
C PRO A 39 4.42 -18.00 16.53
N ALA A 40 4.35 -17.53 17.78
CA ALA A 40 4.40 -16.10 18.09
C ALA A 40 5.72 -15.44 17.60
N ILE A 41 6.81 -16.18 17.64
CA ILE A 41 8.12 -15.78 17.11
C ILE A 41 8.65 -16.98 16.29
N ASN A 42 8.90 -16.75 15.01
CA ASN A 42 9.52 -17.74 14.14
C ASN A 42 11.02 -17.45 14.01
N LEU A 43 11.86 -18.31 14.57
CA LEU A 43 13.30 -18.24 14.44
C LEU A 43 13.86 -19.00 13.23
N ASN A 44 13.04 -19.85 12.63
CA ASN A 44 13.38 -20.63 11.42
C ASN A 44 12.92 -19.84 10.19
N VAL A 45 13.64 -18.76 9.90
CA VAL A 45 13.32 -17.89 8.76
C VAL A 45 13.90 -18.50 7.48
N PRO A 46 13.17 -18.52 6.34
CA PRO A 46 13.71 -18.92 5.05
C PRO A 46 14.98 -18.16 4.69
N ILE A 47 15.92 -18.81 3.99
CA ILE A 47 17.23 -18.20 3.63
C ILE A 47 17.04 -17.01 2.67
N ASP A 48 15.99 -17.03 1.86
CA ASP A 48 15.61 -16.00 0.91
C ASP A 48 14.83 -14.83 1.54
N ALA A 49 14.46 -14.95 2.83
CA ALA A 49 13.73 -13.88 3.49
C ALA A 49 14.62 -12.64 3.68
N PRO A 50 14.12 -11.46 3.34
CA PRO A 50 14.87 -10.22 3.53
C PRO A 50 15.09 -9.94 5.02
N PRO A 51 16.13 -9.17 5.39
CA PRO A 51 16.38 -8.80 6.77
C PRO A 51 15.19 -8.03 7.36
N LEU A 52 14.85 -8.33 8.63
CA LEU A 52 13.70 -7.73 9.31
C LEU A 52 13.73 -6.20 9.25
N LEU A 53 14.89 -5.62 9.51
CA LEU A 53 15.17 -4.20 9.29
C LEU A 53 16.31 -4.07 8.28
N PRO A 54 16.20 -3.21 7.27
CA PRO A 54 15.09 -2.30 7.02
C PRO A 54 14.00 -2.86 6.09
N LEU A 55 14.29 -3.89 5.30
CA LEU A 55 13.50 -4.23 4.11
C LEU A 55 12.16 -4.91 4.43
N LEU A 56 12.15 -5.91 5.32
CA LEU A 56 10.90 -6.59 5.71
C LEU A 56 9.96 -5.62 6.45
N PHE A 57 10.52 -4.74 7.31
CA PHE A 57 9.73 -3.71 7.98
C PHE A 57 9.02 -2.80 6.97
N VAL A 58 9.74 -2.31 5.95
CA VAL A 58 9.17 -1.45 4.90
C VAL A 58 8.05 -2.15 4.14
N THR A 59 8.23 -3.43 3.82
CA THR A 59 7.24 -4.24 3.12
C THR A 59 5.95 -4.42 3.93
N ILE A 60 6.08 -4.69 5.24
CA ILE A 60 4.94 -4.87 6.16
C ILE A 60 4.29 -3.52 6.50
N ALA A 61 5.09 -2.49 6.76
CA ALA A 61 4.62 -1.16 7.13
C ALA A 61 3.80 -0.48 6.02
N CYS A 62 3.90 -0.96 4.79
CA CYS A 62 3.07 -0.50 3.68
C CYS A 62 1.56 -0.62 3.96
N GLY A 63 1.14 -1.64 4.73
CA GLY A 63 -0.25 -1.80 5.17
C GLY A 63 -0.64 -0.90 6.36
N ALA A 64 0.33 -0.42 7.14
CA ALA A 64 0.08 0.41 8.32
C ALA A 64 0.21 1.92 8.02
N ILE A 65 1.22 2.31 7.25
CA ILE A 65 1.52 3.69 6.87
C ILE A 65 1.82 3.71 5.39
N SER A 66 0.86 4.11 4.56
CA SER A 66 0.99 4.08 3.11
C SER A 66 1.02 5.48 2.52
N GLY A 67 2.04 5.76 1.71
CA GLY A 67 2.12 6.98 0.93
C GLY A 67 1.06 7.07 -0.16
N PHE A 68 0.62 5.93 -0.67
CA PHE A 68 -0.49 5.87 -1.61
C PHE A 68 -1.79 6.40 -0.99
N HIS A 69 -2.06 6.15 0.29
CA HIS A 69 -3.19 6.72 1.01
C HIS A 69 -3.11 8.25 1.08
N GLY A 70 -1.92 8.82 1.24
CA GLY A 70 -1.71 10.26 1.18
C GLY A 70 -2.09 10.87 -0.18
N LEU A 71 -1.71 10.19 -1.27
CA LEU A 71 -2.09 10.59 -2.64
C LEU A 71 -3.59 10.45 -2.89
N VAL A 72 -4.19 9.32 -2.48
CA VAL A 72 -5.64 9.09 -2.63
C VAL A 72 -6.42 10.10 -1.79
N GLY A 73 -6.01 10.31 -0.55
CA GLY A 73 -6.65 11.27 0.36
C GLY A 73 -6.68 12.69 -0.23
N SER A 74 -5.54 13.18 -0.69
CA SER A 74 -5.42 14.53 -1.27
C SER A 74 -5.98 14.65 -2.70
N GLY A 75 -5.74 13.64 -3.54
CA GLY A 75 -6.05 13.68 -4.96
C GLY A 75 -7.48 13.25 -5.33
N THR A 76 -8.09 12.40 -4.54
CA THR A 76 -9.38 11.78 -4.88
C THR A 76 -10.43 11.95 -3.78
N THR A 77 -10.14 11.49 -2.55
CA THR A 77 -11.12 11.48 -1.45
C THR A 77 -11.56 12.88 -1.06
N SER A 78 -10.62 13.82 -0.93
CA SER A 78 -10.91 15.22 -0.58
C SER A 78 -11.86 15.91 -1.58
N LYS A 79 -11.83 15.48 -2.84
CA LYS A 79 -12.70 16.02 -3.92
C LYS A 79 -14.09 15.38 -3.96
N GLN A 80 -14.32 14.34 -3.17
CA GLN A 80 -15.59 13.60 -3.13
C GLN A 80 -16.37 13.85 -1.83
N LEU A 81 -15.76 14.57 -0.87
CA LEU A 81 -16.44 14.95 0.37
C LEU A 81 -17.50 16.01 0.08
N ASP A 82 -18.68 15.83 0.63
CA ASP A 82 -19.78 16.81 0.56
C ASP A 82 -19.52 17.98 1.51
N ARG A 83 -19.01 17.68 2.72
CA ARG A 83 -18.70 18.66 3.76
C ARG A 83 -17.31 18.43 4.35
N GLU A 84 -16.64 19.50 4.70
CA GLU A 84 -15.32 19.44 5.34
C GLU A 84 -15.35 18.67 6.67
N THR A 85 -16.45 18.73 7.41
CA THR A 85 -16.67 17.97 8.65
C THR A 85 -16.63 16.46 8.46
N ASP A 86 -17.01 15.98 7.28
CA ASP A 86 -17.08 14.54 6.96
C ASP A 86 -15.69 13.92 6.81
N ALA A 87 -14.68 14.76 6.56
CA ALA A 87 -13.27 14.30 6.44
C ALA A 87 -12.81 13.50 7.66
N ARG A 88 -13.21 13.94 8.86
CA ARG A 88 -12.87 13.24 10.10
C ARG A 88 -13.54 11.87 10.17
N PHE A 89 -14.83 11.80 9.89
CA PHE A 89 -15.59 10.54 9.93
C PHE A 89 -15.04 9.54 8.89
N VAL A 90 -14.87 9.98 7.66
CA VAL A 90 -14.35 9.15 6.56
C VAL A 90 -12.94 8.64 6.87
N GLY A 91 -12.06 9.51 7.37
CA GLY A 91 -10.68 9.15 7.72
C GLY A 91 -10.60 8.12 8.85
N TYR A 92 -11.32 8.34 9.95
CA TYR A 92 -11.31 7.42 11.09
C TYR A 92 -12.01 6.09 10.80
N LEU A 93 -13.16 6.12 10.11
CA LEU A 93 -13.87 4.89 9.74
C LEU A 93 -13.05 4.04 8.77
N GLY A 94 -12.41 4.69 7.78
CA GLY A 94 -11.51 4.02 6.84
C GLY A 94 -10.33 3.35 7.56
N SER A 95 -9.64 4.08 8.43
CA SER A 95 -8.51 3.55 9.21
C SER A 95 -8.92 2.41 10.15
N THR A 96 -10.07 2.52 10.81
CA THR A 96 -10.58 1.46 11.70
C THR A 96 -10.98 0.22 10.90
N GLY A 97 -11.64 0.41 9.75
CA GLY A 97 -12.03 -0.69 8.86
C GLY A 97 -10.82 -1.42 8.27
N GLU A 98 -9.77 -0.68 7.90
CA GLU A 98 -8.51 -1.26 7.44
C GLU A 98 -7.81 -2.05 8.55
N GLY A 99 -7.80 -1.55 9.78
CA GLY A 99 -7.29 -2.27 10.95
C GLY A 99 -8.08 -3.57 11.24
N ALA A 100 -9.39 -3.53 11.07
CA ALA A 100 -10.22 -4.74 11.18
C ALA A 100 -9.86 -5.75 10.09
N LEU A 101 -9.74 -5.33 8.83
CA LEU A 101 -9.32 -6.21 7.74
C LEU A 101 -7.94 -6.82 8.01
N ALA A 102 -6.99 -6.02 8.51
CA ALA A 102 -5.65 -6.50 8.86
C ALA A 102 -5.69 -7.58 9.96
N LEU A 103 -6.50 -7.37 10.99
CA LEU A 103 -6.67 -8.36 12.06
C LEU A 103 -7.32 -9.65 11.53
N ALA A 104 -8.35 -9.55 10.69
CA ALA A 104 -8.95 -10.72 10.03
C ALA A 104 -7.93 -11.47 9.16
N ALA A 105 -7.07 -10.74 8.44
CA ALA A 105 -6.00 -11.34 7.64
C ALA A 105 -4.96 -12.06 8.52
N ILE A 106 -4.56 -11.49 9.66
CA ILE A 106 -3.65 -12.15 10.61
C ILE A 106 -4.28 -13.45 11.14
N ILE A 107 -5.54 -13.41 11.55
CA ILE A 107 -6.23 -14.61 12.06
C ILE A 107 -6.33 -15.67 10.95
N ALA A 108 -6.73 -15.29 9.74
CA ALA A 108 -6.82 -16.21 8.60
C ALA A 108 -5.47 -16.88 8.30
N THR A 109 -4.39 -16.11 8.30
CA THR A 109 -3.04 -16.61 7.96
C THR A 109 -2.32 -17.34 9.09
N THR A 110 -2.83 -17.28 10.32
CA THR A 110 -2.19 -17.90 11.49
C THR A 110 -3.03 -19.01 12.14
N ALA A 111 -4.36 -18.95 11.99
CA ALA A 111 -5.29 -19.87 12.63
C ALA A 111 -6.16 -20.66 11.65
N GLY A 112 -6.07 -20.40 10.34
CA GLY A 112 -6.86 -21.07 9.32
C GLY A 112 -6.27 -22.40 8.81
N PHE A 113 -5.33 -23.00 9.54
CA PHE A 113 -4.65 -24.25 9.17
C PHE A 113 -4.84 -25.30 10.27
N ALA A 114 -4.91 -26.57 9.87
CA ALA A 114 -5.15 -27.67 10.81
C ALA A 114 -3.93 -27.94 11.70
N SER A 115 -2.70 -27.64 11.21
CA SER A 115 -1.48 -27.91 11.96
C SER A 115 -0.36 -26.94 11.61
N PHE A 116 0.67 -26.90 12.47
CA PHE A 116 1.90 -26.14 12.19
C PHE A 116 2.62 -26.62 10.92
N GLU A 117 2.58 -27.91 10.61
CA GLU A 117 3.21 -28.46 9.40
C GLU A 117 2.51 -27.98 8.13
N GLU A 118 1.18 -27.94 8.13
CA GLU A 118 0.40 -27.39 7.02
C GLU A 118 0.67 -25.89 6.83
N TRP A 119 0.68 -25.13 7.93
CA TRP A 119 1.04 -23.72 7.91
C TRP A 119 2.45 -23.52 7.33
N ARG A 120 3.43 -24.30 7.79
CA ARG A 120 4.82 -24.20 7.33
C ARG A 120 4.97 -24.56 5.86
N ALA A 121 4.18 -25.50 5.35
CA ALA A 121 4.21 -25.92 3.95
C ALA A 121 3.83 -24.78 2.98
N ILE A 122 2.96 -23.85 3.42
CA ILE A 122 2.59 -22.67 2.62
C ILE A 122 3.69 -21.61 2.67
N TYR A 123 4.36 -21.45 3.82
CA TYR A 123 5.44 -20.46 4.00
C TYR A 123 6.83 -21.05 3.71
N THR A 124 6.96 -21.84 2.65
CA THR A 124 8.24 -22.44 2.24
C THR A 124 9.25 -21.44 1.73
N ASN A 125 8.76 -20.35 1.14
CA ASN A 125 9.57 -19.19 0.71
C ASN A 125 8.81 -17.89 1.01
N PHE A 126 9.51 -16.77 0.94
CA PHE A 126 8.94 -15.46 1.26
C PHE A 126 7.77 -15.06 0.35
N GLU A 127 7.79 -15.47 -0.90
CA GLU A 127 6.79 -15.08 -1.90
C GLU A 127 5.50 -15.91 -1.84
N SER A 128 5.57 -17.16 -1.36
CA SER A 128 4.45 -18.11 -1.42
C SER A 128 3.31 -17.81 -0.43
N GLY A 129 3.61 -17.15 0.69
CA GLY A 129 2.67 -16.96 1.79
C GLY A 129 1.51 -16.02 1.49
N GLY A 130 1.77 -14.87 0.96
CA GLY A 130 0.89 -13.73 0.74
C GLY A 130 -0.63 -13.97 0.64
N LEU A 131 -1.20 -13.61 -0.50
CA LEU A 131 -2.65 -13.72 -0.75
C LEU A 131 -3.17 -15.17 -0.71
N THR A 132 -2.34 -16.14 -1.10
CA THR A 132 -2.70 -17.57 -1.09
C THR A 132 -2.98 -18.05 0.33
N ALA A 133 -2.12 -17.71 1.28
CA ALA A 133 -2.31 -18.07 2.69
C ALA A 133 -3.59 -17.44 3.27
N PHE A 134 -3.88 -16.17 2.91
CA PHE A 134 -5.12 -15.51 3.33
C PHE A 134 -6.37 -16.20 2.77
N ILE A 135 -6.37 -16.56 1.48
CA ILE A 135 -7.52 -17.23 0.86
C ILE A 135 -7.71 -18.62 1.44
N GLN A 136 -6.67 -19.43 1.57
CA GLN A 136 -6.77 -20.79 2.07
C GLN A 136 -7.17 -20.82 3.53
N GLY A 137 -6.45 -20.12 4.39
CA GLY A 137 -6.76 -20.10 5.82
C GLY A 137 -8.09 -19.42 6.13
N GLY A 138 -8.43 -18.34 5.42
CA GLY A 138 -9.74 -17.72 5.55
C GLY A 138 -10.87 -18.61 5.08
N ALA A 139 -10.68 -19.38 4.00
CA ALA A 139 -11.67 -20.33 3.50
C ALA A 139 -11.93 -21.48 4.49
N THR A 140 -10.90 -21.96 5.17
CA THR A 140 -11.05 -22.96 6.24
C THR A 140 -11.93 -22.41 7.37
N ILE A 141 -11.59 -21.21 7.89
CA ILE A 141 -12.36 -20.59 8.98
C ILE A 141 -13.81 -20.33 8.58
N VAL A 142 -14.03 -19.83 7.37
CA VAL A 142 -15.38 -19.55 6.85
C VAL A 142 -16.15 -20.86 6.65
N SER A 143 -15.52 -21.90 6.13
CA SER A 143 -16.14 -23.23 5.96
C SER A 143 -16.58 -23.82 7.30
N ASP A 144 -15.67 -23.82 8.29
CA ASP A 144 -15.92 -24.40 9.61
C ASP A 144 -17.00 -23.65 10.39
N GLY A 145 -17.03 -22.34 10.28
CA GLY A 145 -18.01 -21.52 11.02
C GLY A 145 -19.37 -21.34 10.34
N SER A 146 -19.44 -21.47 9.01
CA SER A 146 -20.69 -21.23 8.26
C SER A 146 -21.33 -22.51 7.69
N GLY A 147 -20.59 -23.62 7.63
CA GLY A 147 -21.02 -24.85 6.96
C GLY A 147 -20.96 -24.76 5.41
N LEU A 148 -20.42 -23.70 4.83
CA LEU A 148 -20.15 -23.59 3.40
C LEU A 148 -19.04 -24.58 3.02
N THR A 149 -19.03 -25.02 1.75
CA THR A 149 -17.89 -25.80 1.27
C THR A 149 -16.63 -24.93 1.20
N HIS A 150 -15.46 -25.51 1.45
CA HIS A 150 -14.18 -24.83 1.38
C HIS A 150 -13.98 -24.11 0.03
N ASN A 151 -14.35 -24.74 -1.09
CA ASN A 151 -14.25 -24.14 -2.43
C ASN A 151 -15.14 -22.91 -2.58
N THR A 152 -16.35 -22.93 -2.02
CA THR A 152 -17.25 -21.74 -2.04
C THR A 152 -16.67 -20.62 -1.20
N ALA A 153 -16.17 -20.91 0.00
CA ALA A 153 -15.54 -19.92 0.86
C ALA A 153 -14.28 -19.32 0.20
N ALA A 154 -13.42 -20.15 -0.39
CA ALA A 154 -12.24 -19.70 -1.12
C ALA A 154 -12.62 -18.80 -2.32
N THR A 155 -13.67 -19.16 -3.06
CA THR A 155 -14.17 -18.34 -4.19
C THR A 155 -14.65 -16.99 -3.71
N LEU A 156 -15.41 -16.91 -2.63
CA LEU A 156 -15.89 -15.65 -2.06
C LEU A 156 -14.73 -14.72 -1.65
N LEU A 157 -13.74 -15.25 -0.95
CA LEU A 157 -12.55 -14.49 -0.54
C LEU A 157 -11.70 -14.06 -1.74
N THR A 158 -11.56 -14.92 -2.74
CA THR A 158 -10.84 -14.60 -3.98
C THR A 158 -11.54 -13.48 -4.74
N VAL A 159 -12.85 -13.55 -4.92
CA VAL A 159 -13.62 -12.50 -5.58
C VAL A 159 -13.49 -11.18 -4.82
N MET A 160 -13.55 -11.21 -3.48
CA MET A 160 -13.34 -10.04 -2.65
C MET A 160 -11.96 -9.42 -2.91
N ALA A 161 -10.89 -10.21 -2.87
CA ALA A 161 -9.53 -9.75 -3.10
C ALA A 161 -9.33 -9.17 -4.51
N VAL A 162 -9.88 -9.81 -5.55
CA VAL A 162 -9.79 -9.35 -6.95
C VAL A 162 -10.51 -8.03 -7.15
N LEU A 163 -11.69 -7.84 -6.56
CA LEU A 163 -12.43 -6.58 -6.66
C LEU A 163 -11.72 -5.43 -5.94
N PHE A 164 -11.09 -5.70 -4.80
CA PHE A 164 -10.22 -4.71 -4.13
C PHE A 164 -9.04 -4.32 -5.00
N ALA A 165 -8.31 -5.30 -5.54
CA ALA A 165 -7.19 -5.05 -6.43
C ALA A 165 -7.62 -4.21 -7.65
N GLY A 166 -8.74 -4.55 -8.28
CA GLY A 166 -9.29 -3.83 -9.43
C GLY A 166 -9.65 -2.38 -9.12
N THR A 167 -10.26 -2.13 -7.95
CA THR A 167 -10.62 -0.77 -7.52
C THR A 167 -9.39 0.09 -7.21
N THR A 168 -8.39 -0.51 -6.55
CA THR A 168 -7.12 0.15 -6.25
C THR A 168 -6.37 0.51 -7.53
N MET A 169 -6.34 -0.41 -8.51
CA MET A 169 -5.69 -0.21 -9.81
C MET A 169 -6.35 0.94 -10.60
N ASP A 170 -7.68 1.01 -10.63
CA ASP A 170 -8.40 2.12 -11.28
C ASP A 170 -8.03 3.48 -10.67
N THR A 171 -7.94 3.56 -9.35
CA THR A 171 -7.54 4.78 -8.65
C THR A 171 -6.08 5.13 -8.93
N ALA A 172 -5.17 4.15 -8.92
CA ALA A 172 -3.75 4.34 -9.20
C ALA A 172 -3.51 4.87 -10.62
N VAL A 173 -4.12 4.25 -11.63
CA VAL A 173 -4.02 4.69 -13.03
C VAL A 173 -4.56 6.11 -13.21
N ARG A 174 -5.61 6.48 -12.50
CA ARG A 174 -6.15 7.84 -12.54
C ARG A 174 -5.18 8.87 -11.93
N LEU A 175 -4.61 8.58 -10.77
CA LEU A 175 -3.61 9.45 -10.15
C LEU A 175 -2.40 9.60 -11.07
N GLN A 176 -1.91 8.50 -11.64
CA GLN A 176 -0.80 8.53 -12.58
C GLN A 176 -1.12 9.36 -13.83
N ARG A 177 -2.34 9.25 -14.37
CA ARG A 177 -2.81 10.12 -15.45
C ARG A 177 -2.75 11.60 -15.08
N TYR A 178 -3.15 11.96 -13.86
CA TYR A 178 -3.07 13.35 -13.40
C TYR A 178 -1.63 13.85 -13.36
N VAL A 179 -0.69 13.03 -12.88
CA VAL A 179 0.74 13.36 -12.88
C VAL A 179 1.25 13.61 -14.31
N VAL A 180 0.90 12.74 -15.27
CA VAL A 180 1.29 12.90 -16.69
C VAL A 180 0.72 14.20 -17.27
N GLN A 181 -0.56 14.50 -16.97
CA GLN A 181 -1.19 15.76 -17.43
C GLN A 181 -0.56 17.00 -16.80
N GLU A 182 -0.16 16.91 -15.53
CA GLU A 182 0.54 18.01 -14.85
C GLU A 182 1.92 18.25 -15.47
N TRP A 183 2.68 17.19 -15.79
CA TRP A 183 3.92 17.33 -16.57
C TRP A 183 3.67 17.99 -17.92
N GLY A 184 2.59 17.63 -18.62
CA GLY A 184 2.18 18.28 -19.86
C GLY A 184 1.92 19.77 -19.70
N THR A 185 1.49 20.19 -18.52
CA THR A 185 1.24 21.61 -18.21
C THR A 185 2.53 22.33 -17.84
N ILE A 186 3.36 21.74 -16.98
CA ILE A 186 4.63 22.33 -16.50
C ILE A 186 5.63 22.46 -17.66
N TYR A 187 5.82 21.39 -18.42
CA TYR A 187 6.78 21.34 -19.54
C TYR A 187 6.19 21.83 -20.87
N ARG A 188 4.93 22.32 -20.87
CA ARG A 188 4.22 22.82 -22.06
C ARG A 188 4.13 21.82 -23.21
N ILE A 189 3.97 20.52 -22.90
CA ILE A 189 3.82 19.44 -23.86
C ILE A 189 2.32 19.19 -24.08
N PRO A 190 1.71 19.68 -25.19
CA PRO A 190 0.26 19.66 -25.37
C PRO A 190 -0.31 18.24 -25.45
N VAL A 191 0.43 17.28 -25.96
CA VAL A 191 0.00 15.87 -26.11
C VAL A 191 -0.25 15.22 -24.73
N PHE A 192 0.56 15.54 -23.72
CA PHE A 192 0.40 15.00 -22.36
C PHE A 192 -0.84 15.55 -21.62
N ARG A 193 -1.37 16.70 -22.05
CA ARG A 193 -2.60 17.27 -21.51
C ARG A 193 -3.85 16.48 -21.93
N ASN A 194 -3.76 15.73 -23.05
CA ASN A 194 -4.84 14.91 -23.53
C ASN A 194 -5.08 13.72 -22.56
N SER A 195 -6.29 13.59 -22.07
CA SER A 195 -6.67 12.57 -21.09
C SER A 195 -6.48 11.15 -21.60
N TYR A 196 -6.76 10.90 -22.88
CA TYR A 196 -6.61 9.56 -23.47
C TYR A 196 -5.14 9.19 -23.62
N PHE A 197 -4.31 10.13 -24.11
CA PHE A 197 -2.87 9.92 -24.25
C PHE A 197 -2.20 9.73 -22.88
N ALA A 198 -2.54 10.53 -21.89
CA ALA A 198 -2.02 10.40 -20.53
C ALA A 198 -2.42 9.06 -19.89
N THR A 199 -3.63 8.56 -20.16
CA THR A 199 -4.05 7.23 -19.71
C THR A 199 -3.26 6.13 -20.43
N PHE A 200 -3.05 6.27 -21.74
CA PHE A 200 -2.25 5.32 -22.52
C PHE A 200 -0.81 5.24 -21.98
N VAL A 201 -0.20 6.37 -21.67
CA VAL A 201 1.15 6.43 -21.07
C VAL A 201 1.15 5.76 -19.69
N ALA A 202 0.16 6.05 -18.84
CA ALA A 202 0.05 5.46 -17.52
C ALA A 202 -0.07 3.93 -17.58
N VAL A 203 -1.01 3.42 -18.37
CA VAL A 203 -1.24 1.96 -18.52
C VAL A 203 -0.05 1.30 -19.22
N GLY A 204 0.49 1.93 -20.26
CA GLY A 204 1.66 1.43 -20.99
C GLY A 204 2.90 1.29 -20.10
N ALA A 205 3.13 2.25 -19.21
CA ALA A 205 4.22 2.16 -18.23
C ALA A 205 4.02 1.01 -17.24
N CYS A 206 2.80 0.80 -16.74
CA CYS A 206 2.50 -0.33 -15.86
C CYS A 206 2.74 -1.67 -16.56
N LEU A 207 2.26 -1.83 -17.80
CA LEU A 207 2.47 -3.04 -18.59
C LEU A 207 3.95 -3.26 -18.92
N ALA A 208 4.67 -2.21 -19.29
CA ALA A 208 6.10 -2.28 -19.59
C ALA A 208 6.90 -2.75 -18.35
N LEU A 209 6.56 -2.27 -17.15
CA LEU A 209 7.19 -2.73 -15.91
C LEU A 209 6.79 -4.18 -15.57
N ALA A 210 5.52 -4.54 -15.71
CA ALA A 210 5.05 -5.88 -15.38
C ALA A 210 5.69 -6.95 -16.28
N PHE A 211 5.75 -6.70 -17.60
CA PHE A 211 6.38 -7.61 -18.55
C PHE A 211 7.91 -7.51 -18.54
N GLY A 212 8.45 -6.31 -18.34
CA GLY A 212 9.90 -6.08 -18.35
C GLY A 212 10.61 -6.68 -17.14
N ALA A 213 9.96 -6.69 -15.96
CA ALA A 213 10.53 -7.26 -14.75
C ALA A 213 10.25 -8.77 -14.59
N GLY A 214 9.10 -9.27 -15.08
CA GLY A 214 8.66 -10.66 -14.84
C GLY A 214 8.58 -11.54 -16.10
N GLY A 215 8.93 -11.03 -17.25
CA GLY A 215 8.85 -11.78 -18.49
C GLY A 215 7.41 -12.19 -18.87
N ARG A 216 7.27 -13.34 -19.53
CA ARG A 216 5.97 -13.85 -19.98
C ARG A 216 5.09 -14.42 -18.86
N ASP A 217 5.67 -14.76 -17.73
CA ASP A 217 4.97 -15.40 -16.61
C ASP A 217 4.21 -14.40 -15.73
N LEU A 218 4.27 -13.09 -16.06
CA LEU A 218 3.61 -12.00 -15.33
C LEU A 218 3.97 -11.91 -13.84
N THR A 219 5.12 -12.46 -13.45
CA THR A 219 5.62 -12.43 -12.07
C THR A 219 6.26 -11.08 -11.69
N GLY A 220 6.35 -10.15 -12.64
CA GLY A 220 6.98 -8.84 -12.46
C GLY A 220 6.44 -8.02 -11.30
N GLY A 221 5.18 -8.22 -10.94
CA GLY A 221 4.60 -7.59 -9.76
C GLY A 221 5.33 -7.97 -8.46
N MET A 222 5.71 -9.23 -8.29
CA MET A 222 6.44 -9.71 -7.10
C MET A 222 7.89 -9.22 -7.10
N VAL A 223 8.54 -9.19 -8.26
CA VAL A 223 9.90 -8.63 -8.41
C VAL A 223 9.94 -7.13 -8.08
N LEU A 224 8.87 -6.39 -8.44
CA LEU A 224 8.74 -4.97 -8.16
C LEU A 224 8.27 -4.66 -6.74
N TRP A 225 7.76 -5.64 -6.01
CA TRP A 225 7.14 -5.45 -4.69
C TRP A 225 8.07 -4.78 -3.66
N PRO A 226 9.35 -5.14 -3.53
CA PRO A 226 10.27 -4.45 -2.62
C PRO A 226 10.48 -2.97 -2.99
N ILE A 227 10.64 -2.65 -4.29
CA ILE A 227 10.78 -1.26 -4.79
C ILE A 227 9.51 -0.47 -4.51
N PHE A 228 8.35 -1.08 -4.72
CA PHE A 228 7.07 -0.48 -4.38
C PHE A 228 6.97 -0.19 -2.88
N GLY A 229 7.31 -1.15 -2.01
CA GLY A 229 7.29 -0.96 -0.56
C GLY A 229 8.14 0.24 -0.13
N THR A 230 9.37 0.30 -0.61
CA THR A 230 10.31 1.39 -0.29
C THR A 230 9.82 2.75 -0.80
N SER A 231 9.41 2.84 -2.06
CA SER A 231 8.92 4.10 -2.65
C SER A 231 7.63 4.57 -1.97
N ASN A 232 6.74 3.65 -1.60
CA ASN A 232 5.52 3.97 -0.88
C ASN A 232 5.78 4.51 0.52
N GLN A 233 6.78 3.99 1.23
CA GLN A 233 7.18 4.50 2.55
C GLN A 233 7.86 5.88 2.45
N LEU A 234 8.69 6.11 1.43
CA LEU A 234 9.23 7.44 1.16
C LEU A 234 8.11 8.46 0.91
N LEU A 235 7.11 8.08 0.12
CA LEU A 235 5.95 8.92 -0.14
C LEU A 235 5.10 9.15 1.12
N ALA A 236 4.98 8.15 2.01
CA ALA A 236 4.32 8.29 3.31
C ALA A 236 5.04 9.31 4.18
N SER A 237 6.37 9.27 4.22
CA SER A 237 7.17 10.24 4.97
C SER A 237 7.00 11.66 4.44
N MET A 238 6.93 11.84 3.12
CA MET A 238 6.65 13.13 2.49
C MET A 238 5.24 13.65 2.83
N THR A 239 4.26 12.77 2.86
CA THR A 239 2.88 13.10 3.28
C THR A 239 2.85 13.58 4.73
N LEU A 240 3.51 12.86 5.64
CA LEU A 240 3.64 13.25 7.04
C LEU A 240 4.37 14.59 7.21
N LEU A 241 5.37 14.86 6.37
CA LEU A 241 6.09 16.11 6.34
C LEU A 241 5.18 17.29 5.95
N VAL A 242 4.41 17.14 4.88
CA VAL A 242 3.44 18.17 4.44
C VAL A 242 2.41 18.45 5.54
N ILE A 243 1.89 17.40 6.18
CA ILE A 243 0.97 17.53 7.32
C ILE A 243 1.65 18.25 8.50
N SER A 244 2.91 17.90 8.81
CA SER A 244 3.68 18.54 9.89
C SER A 244 3.86 20.03 9.63
N ILE A 245 4.19 20.43 8.41
CA ILE A 245 4.31 21.84 8.00
C ILE A 245 2.95 22.56 8.15
N ALA A 246 1.87 21.92 7.71
CA ALA A 246 0.53 22.48 7.83
C ALA A 246 0.13 22.68 9.31
N LEU A 247 0.41 21.70 10.18
CA LEU A 247 0.13 21.79 11.62
C LEU A 247 0.92 22.94 12.27
N VAL A 248 2.21 23.08 11.95
CA VAL A 248 3.03 24.20 12.46
C VAL A 248 2.48 25.55 12.01
N ARG A 249 2.03 25.66 10.75
CA ARG A 249 1.38 26.89 10.26
C ARG A 249 0.09 27.23 10.97
N LEU A 250 -0.65 26.20 11.41
CA LEU A 250 -1.89 26.34 12.17
C LEU A 250 -1.66 26.53 13.68
N GLY A 251 -0.40 26.63 14.14
CA GLY A 251 -0.06 26.72 15.55
C GLY A 251 -0.37 25.43 16.34
N ARG A 252 -0.50 24.30 15.66
CA ARG A 252 -0.78 22.99 16.26
C ARG A 252 0.48 22.18 16.51
N PRO A 253 0.52 21.30 17.53
CA PRO A 253 1.70 20.48 17.82
C PRO A 253 1.93 19.45 16.70
N ALA A 254 3.07 19.55 16.01
CA ALA A 254 3.44 18.65 14.92
C ALA A 254 4.18 17.37 15.37
N ARG A 255 4.46 17.21 16.68
CA ARG A 255 5.25 16.08 17.20
C ARG A 255 4.67 14.71 16.81
N TYR A 256 3.37 14.59 16.75
CA TYR A 256 2.66 13.34 16.43
C TYR A 256 2.81 12.91 14.97
N THR A 257 3.15 13.82 14.07
CA THR A 257 3.42 13.54 12.65
C THR A 257 4.92 13.59 12.34
N LEU A 258 5.66 14.44 13.03
CA LEU A 258 7.10 14.63 12.81
C LEU A 258 7.91 13.41 13.29
N ILE A 259 7.59 12.85 14.47
CA ILE A 259 8.30 11.68 15.01
C ILE A 259 8.14 10.45 14.09
N PRO A 260 6.91 10.04 13.70
CA PRO A 260 6.73 8.97 12.73
C PRO A 260 7.38 9.29 11.37
N MET A 261 7.33 10.54 10.92
CA MET A 261 7.95 10.96 9.67
C MET A 261 9.46 10.68 9.67
N VAL A 262 10.17 11.10 10.72
CA VAL A 262 11.63 10.89 10.82
C VAL A 262 11.96 9.40 10.84
N PHE A 263 11.22 8.62 11.63
CA PHE A 263 11.39 7.17 11.72
C PHE A 263 11.17 6.49 10.37
N VAL A 264 10.03 6.74 9.73
CA VAL A 264 9.68 6.13 8.42
C VAL A 264 10.66 6.55 7.33
N SER A 265 11.05 7.83 7.28
CA SER A 265 12.05 8.32 6.32
C SER A 265 13.38 7.62 6.46
N THR A 266 13.86 7.46 7.70
CA THR A 266 15.14 6.81 7.97
C THR A 266 15.12 5.35 7.54
N VAL A 267 14.10 4.61 7.95
CA VAL A 267 13.98 3.18 7.61
C VAL A 267 13.80 2.98 6.11
N ALA A 268 12.98 3.83 5.46
CA ALA A 268 12.77 3.75 4.01
C ALA A 268 14.03 4.07 3.21
N LEU A 269 14.81 5.08 3.61
CA LEU A 269 16.10 5.37 2.97
C LEU A 269 17.11 4.25 3.15
N LEU A 270 17.21 3.69 4.35
CA LEU A 270 18.11 2.53 4.61
C LEU A 270 17.67 1.31 3.78
N SER A 271 16.34 1.09 3.65
CA SER A 271 15.79 0.04 2.82
C SER A 271 16.14 0.23 1.33
N ALA A 272 15.98 1.45 0.81
CA ALA A 272 16.33 1.77 -0.57
C ALA A 272 17.83 1.56 -0.85
N LEU A 273 18.68 2.02 0.05
CA LEU A 273 20.13 1.83 -0.10
C LEU A 273 20.51 0.33 -0.05
N TYR A 274 19.90 -0.43 0.86
CA TYR A 274 20.10 -1.88 0.90
C TYR A 274 19.62 -2.55 -0.39
N GLN A 275 18.47 -2.13 -0.91
CA GLN A 275 17.89 -2.66 -2.13
C GLN A 275 18.78 -2.38 -3.36
N LEU A 276 19.39 -1.19 -3.45
CA LEU A 276 20.37 -0.88 -4.50
C LEU A 276 21.53 -1.87 -4.49
N LEU A 277 22.02 -2.27 -3.30
CA LEU A 277 23.08 -3.27 -3.19
C LEU A 277 22.63 -4.65 -3.67
N VAL A 278 21.43 -5.07 -3.29
CA VAL A 278 20.83 -6.35 -3.73
C VAL A 278 20.64 -6.36 -5.24
N LEU A 279 20.07 -5.31 -5.82
CA LEU A 279 19.84 -5.18 -7.27
C LEU A 279 21.16 -5.17 -8.06
N TYR A 280 22.21 -4.58 -7.52
CA TYR A 280 23.55 -4.63 -8.10
C TYR A 280 24.10 -6.06 -8.08
N GLN A 281 24.00 -6.78 -6.95
CA GLN A 281 24.49 -8.16 -6.80
C GLN A 281 23.74 -9.15 -7.70
N THR A 282 22.43 -8.91 -7.92
CA THR A 282 21.58 -9.73 -8.78
C THR A 282 21.61 -9.29 -10.26
N SER A 283 22.46 -8.31 -10.61
CA SER A 283 22.61 -7.80 -11.98
C SER A 283 21.33 -7.22 -12.59
N GLN A 284 20.39 -6.76 -11.76
CA GLN A 284 19.12 -6.15 -12.19
C GLN A 284 19.28 -4.64 -12.42
N TYR A 285 20.12 -4.24 -13.35
CA TYR A 285 20.54 -2.85 -13.55
C TYR A 285 19.38 -1.89 -13.89
N VAL A 286 18.37 -2.36 -14.62
CA VAL A 286 17.20 -1.52 -14.97
C VAL A 286 16.43 -1.13 -13.71
N LEU A 287 16.16 -2.09 -12.83
CA LEU A 287 15.46 -1.83 -11.57
C LEU A 287 16.34 -1.00 -10.62
N MET A 288 17.64 -1.23 -10.62
CA MET A 288 18.60 -0.43 -9.86
C MET A 288 18.58 1.05 -10.28
N LEU A 289 18.48 1.33 -11.59
CA LEU A 289 18.36 2.72 -12.06
C LEU A 289 17.04 3.38 -11.62
N VAL A 290 15.95 2.62 -11.63
CA VAL A 290 14.63 3.11 -11.16
C VAL A 290 14.70 3.41 -9.65
N ASP A 291 15.24 2.49 -8.86
CA ASP A 291 15.38 2.68 -7.42
C ASP A 291 16.32 3.85 -7.07
N ALA A 292 17.45 3.97 -7.77
CA ALA A 292 18.36 5.10 -7.63
C ALA A 292 17.68 6.45 -7.94
N ALA A 293 16.86 6.51 -8.99
CA ALA A 293 16.11 7.73 -9.31
C ALA A 293 15.09 8.08 -8.21
N ILE A 294 14.44 7.08 -7.62
CA ILE A 294 13.52 7.26 -6.48
C ILE A 294 14.27 7.81 -5.27
N VAL A 295 15.43 7.21 -4.91
CA VAL A 295 16.26 7.66 -3.78
C VAL A 295 16.71 9.10 -3.96
N ILE A 296 17.26 9.43 -5.13
CA ILE A 296 17.73 10.79 -5.45
C ILE A 296 16.57 11.78 -5.32
N SER A 297 15.42 11.47 -5.92
CA SER A 297 14.23 12.33 -5.85
C SER A 297 13.75 12.52 -4.41
N ALA A 298 13.72 11.46 -3.61
CA ALA A 298 13.32 11.50 -2.21
C ALA A 298 14.26 12.36 -1.36
N VAL A 299 15.57 12.23 -1.56
CA VAL A 299 16.57 13.05 -0.86
C VAL A 299 16.41 14.53 -1.22
N PHE A 300 16.24 14.83 -2.51
CA PHE A 300 16.00 16.21 -2.95
C PHE A 300 14.78 16.84 -2.28
N VAL A 301 13.63 16.14 -2.30
CA VAL A 301 12.39 16.62 -1.69
C VAL A 301 12.55 16.79 -0.18
N MET A 302 13.24 15.88 0.50
CA MET A 302 13.49 15.99 1.94
C MET A 302 14.39 17.19 2.27
N LEU A 303 15.43 17.45 1.50
CA LEU A 303 16.31 18.60 1.69
C LEU A 303 15.56 19.91 1.48
N GLU A 304 14.75 20.00 0.43
CA GLU A 304 13.96 21.19 0.14
C GLU A 304 12.91 21.46 1.23
N ALA A 305 12.25 20.40 1.71
CA ALA A 305 11.29 20.50 2.78
C ALA A 305 11.94 20.88 4.12
N PHE A 306 13.12 20.34 4.43
CA PHE A 306 13.89 20.74 5.60
C PHE A 306 14.32 22.21 5.53
N SER A 307 14.75 22.66 4.36
CA SER A 307 15.06 24.08 4.10
C SER A 307 13.82 24.97 4.34
N ALA A 308 12.66 24.58 3.83
CA ALA A 308 11.41 25.31 4.03
C ALA A 308 10.98 25.35 5.52
N PHE A 309 11.29 24.31 6.27
CA PHE A 309 11.01 24.23 7.71
C PHE A 309 11.91 25.19 8.50
N THR A 310 13.21 25.22 8.19
CA THR A 310 14.22 26.05 8.87
C THR A 310 14.11 27.54 8.53
N GLN A 311 13.78 27.89 7.31
CA GLN A 311 13.61 29.29 6.88
C GLN A 311 12.43 29.98 7.59
N ARG A 312 11.40 29.25 8.00
CA ARG A 312 10.21 29.79 8.69
C ARG A 312 10.29 29.73 10.21
N ALA A 313 11.29 29.05 10.76
CA ALA A 313 11.61 29.12 12.19
C ALA A 313 12.31 30.43 12.58
N LYS A 314 12.72 31.27 11.62
CA LYS A 314 13.17 32.64 11.92
C LYS A 314 11.93 33.50 12.16
N PRO A 315 11.78 34.11 13.36
CA PRO A 315 10.73 35.12 13.57
C PRO A 315 10.89 36.22 12.52
N ALA A 316 9.77 36.62 11.92
CA ALA A 316 9.77 37.80 11.08
C ALA A 316 10.37 38.91 11.92
N SER A 317 11.56 39.40 11.53
CA SER A 317 12.12 40.59 12.10
C SER A 317 11.10 41.69 11.81
N VAL A 318 10.46 42.21 12.86
CA VAL A 318 9.60 43.36 12.83
C VAL A 318 10.46 44.50 12.26
N ALA A 319 10.19 44.89 11.02
CA ALA A 319 10.65 46.11 10.40
C ALA A 319 9.54 47.17 10.48
#